data_cb195e583ad73cb004f9283e2a3bbd27
#
_entry.id   cb195e583ad73cb004f9283e2a3bbd27
#
_cell.length_a   1.000
_cell.length_b   1.000
_cell.length_c   1.000
_cell.angle_alpha   90.00
_cell.angle_beta   90.00
_cell.angle_gamma   90.00
#
_symmetry.space_group_name_H-M   'P 1'
#
loop_
_entity.id
_entity.type
_entity.pdbx_description
1 polymer ?
#
loop_
_entity_poly.entity_id
_entity_poly.type
_entity_poly.pdbx_seq_one_letter_code
_entity_poly.pdbx_strand_id
1 'polypeptide(L)'
;MTNTGATPYPTPSPGPQQPVTVTARLDTPLSRWLWLVKWILAIPHYVVLFFLWIAFLVVAVIAFFAILFTERYPRALFDFNLGVLRWSWRVSYYSYGALGTDRYPPFSLGPEPDSPARLDIAYPEQLSRSMVLVKWWLLAIPHYLVLGFLTGGARAGWWGGGLISLLAVIAGFAVAFTERYPTGLFDLVVGLNRWVLRVAAYASLMTDAYPPFRLDQGGAEPDRPTG
;
A
#
# COMPACT_ATOMS: atom_id res chain seq x y z
N MET A 1 52.63 0.70 25.16
CA MET A 1 51.44 1.29 24.50
C MET A 1 50.67 0.14 23.90
N THR A 2 49.71 -0.39 24.64
CA THR A 2 48.90 -1.56 24.25
C THR A 2 47.64 -1.05 23.52
N ASN A 3 47.60 -1.33 22.21
CA ASN A 3 46.45 -1.02 21.38
C ASN A 3 45.32 -2.01 21.71
N THR A 4 44.35 -1.57 22.48
CA THR A 4 43.16 -2.35 22.80
C THR A 4 42.25 -2.37 21.56
N GLY A 5 42.35 -3.44 20.76
CA GLY A 5 41.50 -3.66 19.61
C GLY A 5 40.03 -3.72 20.02
N ALA A 6 39.30 -2.62 19.81
CA ALA A 6 37.87 -2.64 19.91
C ALA A 6 37.34 -3.56 18.79
N THR A 7 36.72 -4.68 19.18
CA THR A 7 35.96 -5.54 18.26
C THR A 7 34.88 -4.69 17.61
N PRO A 8 34.79 -4.63 16.26
CA PRO A 8 33.69 -3.93 15.61
C PRO A 8 32.36 -4.55 16.06
N TYR A 9 31.42 -3.74 16.54
CA TYR A 9 30.06 -4.19 16.78
C TYR A 9 29.53 -4.83 15.49
N PRO A 10 28.96 -6.05 15.55
CA PRO A 10 28.36 -6.65 14.37
C PRO A 10 27.28 -5.71 13.87
N THR A 11 27.41 -5.25 12.64
CA THR A 11 26.35 -4.52 11.95
C THR A 11 25.09 -5.38 12.00
N PRO A 12 23.94 -4.86 12.46
CA PRO A 12 22.72 -5.62 12.48
C PRO A 12 22.45 -6.16 11.07
N SER A 13 22.32 -7.47 10.97
CA SER A 13 21.93 -8.11 9.71
C SER A 13 20.64 -7.45 9.23
N PRO A 14 20.49 -7.10 7.93
CA PRO A 14 19.22 -6.62 7.42
C PRO A 14 18.15 -7.66 7.79
N GLY A 15 17.18 -7.27 8.62
CA GLY A 15 16.07 -8.16 8.95
C GLY A 15 15.38 -8.63 7.66
N PRO A 16 14.61 -9.73 7.71
CA PRO A 16 13.96 -10.29 6.52
C PRO A 16 13.21 -9.19 5.78
N GLN A 17 13.67 -8.89 4.56
CA GLN A 17 13.07 -7.85 3.74
C GLN A 17 11.61 -8.22 3.47
N GLN A 18 10.71 -7.29 3.77
CA GLN A 18 9.29 -7.49 3.50
C GLN A 18 9.08 -7.59 1.98
N PRO A 19 8.34 -8.62 1.50
CA PRO A 19 8.10 -8.78 0.07
C PRO A 19 7.29 -7.64 -0.53
N VAL A 20 6.54 -6.91 0.28
CA VAL A 20 5.73 -5.76 -0.14
C VAL A 20 6.42 -4.47 0.28
N THR A 21 6.87 -3.72 -0.71
CA THR A 21 7.53 -2.41 -0.52
C THR A 21 6.56 -1.30 -0.94
N VAL A 22 6.23 -0.41 0.01
CA VAL A 22 5.38 0.76 -0.22
C VAL A 22 6.15 2.01 0.12
N THR A 23 6.42 2.83 -0.87
CA THR A 23 7.08 4.12 -0.69
C THR A 23 6.11 5.25 -0.97
N ALA A 24 6.20 6.30 -0.16
CA ALA A 24 5.41 7.51 -0.30
C ALA A 24 6.30 8.71 0.03
N ARG A 25 6.26 9.73 -0.82
CA ARG A 25 6.97 10.99 -0.63
C ARG A 25 5.96 12.13 -0.69
N LEU A 26 5.91 12.94 0.36
CA LEU A 26 5.08 14.12 0.39
C LEU A 26 5.57 15.13 -0.66
N ASP A 27 4.70 15.51 -1.59
CA ASP A 27 4.98 16.60 -2.51
C ASP A 27 4.65 17.95 -1.84
N THR A 28 5.60 18.87 -1.90
CA THR A 28 5.43 20.22 -1.37
C THR A 28 5.83 21.25 -2.43
N PRO A 29 5.10 22.38 -2.56
CA PRO A 29 3.91 22.76 -1.79
C PRO A 29 2.63 22.08 -2.28
N LEU A 30 1.67 21.84 -1.36
CA LEU A 30 0.32 21.37 -1.69
C LEU A 30 -0.62 22.56 -1.83
N SER A 31 -1.57 22.47 -2.77
CA SER A 31 -2.62 23.48 -2.95
C SER A 31 -3.60 23.47 -1.78
N ARG A 32 -3.91 24.67 -1.26
CA ARG A 32 -4.82 24.86 -0.12
C ARG A 32 -6.24 24.36 -0.37
N TRP A 33 -6.71 24.42 -1.62
CA TRP A 33 -8.11 24.18 -1.96
C TRP A 33 -8.33 22.97 -2.88
N LEU A 34 -7.28 22.45 -3.51
CA LEU A 34 -7.41 21.37 -4.47
C LEU A 34 -7.97 20.09 -3.84
N TRP A 35 -7.68 19.83 -2.55
CA TRP A 35 -8.18 18.65 -1.83
C TRP A 35 -9.71 18.60 -1.82
N LEU A 36 -10.42 19.75 -1.86
CA LEU A 36 -11.90 19.78 -1.92
C LEU A 36 -12.47 19.18 -3.21
N VAL A 37 -11.73 19.26 -4.31
CA VAL A 37 -12.20 18.80 -5.64
C VAL A 37 -11.53 17.50 -6.11
N LYS A 38 -10.49 17.01 -5.42
CA LYS A 38 -9.77 15.79 -5.81
C LYS A 38 -10.68 14.57 -5.95
N TRP A 39 -11.75 14.45 -5.17
CA TRP A 39 -12.70 13.36 -5.29
C TRP A 39 -13.44 13.38 -6.64
N ILE A 40 -13.80 14.57 -7.15
CA ILE A 40 -14.41 14.70 -8.48
C ILE A 40 -13.40 14.32 -9.55
N LEU A 41 -12.16 14.82 -9.43
CA LEU A 41 -11.08 14.52 -10.38
C LEU A 41 -10.70 13.04 -10.38
N ALA A 42 -10.90 12.33 -9.27
CA ALA A 42 -10.65 10.90 -9.15
C ALA A 42 -11.77 10.01 -9.72
N ILE A 43 -12.98 10.55 -10.02
CA ILE A 43 -14.11 9.78 -10.53
C ILE A 43 -13.72 8.92 -11.75
N PRO A 44 -13.06 9.45 -12.82
CA PRO A 44 -12.72 8.64 -13.97
C PRO A 44 -11.78 7.48 -13.61
N HIS A 45 -10.88 7.66 -12.66
CA HIS A 45 -10.06 6.57 -12.15
C HIS A 45 -10.90 5.52 -11.41
N TYR A 46 -11.83 5.93 -10.56
CA TYR A 46 -12.70 5.00 -9.83
C TYR A 46 -13.57 4.16 -10.77
N VAL A 47 -14.07 4.76 -11.87
CA VAL A 47 -14.84 4.02 -12.88
C VAL A 47 -13.97 2.93 -13.53
N VAL A 48 -12.76 3.26 -13.96
CA VAL A 48 -11.87 2.27 -14.58
C VAL A 48 -11.39 1.25 -13.55
N LEU A 49 -11.00 1.68 -12.36
CA LEU A 49 -10.58 0.80 -11.27
C LEU A 49 -11.68 -0.17 -10.86
N PHE A 50 -12.94 0.22 -10.90
CA PHE A 50 -14.06 -0.69 -10.61
C PHE A 50 -14.03 -1.93 -11.53
N PHE A 51 -13.87 -1.75 -12.83
CA PHE A 51 -13.74 -2.86 -13.77
C PHE A 51 -12.44 -3.65 -13.59
N LEU A 52 -11.35 -2.95 -13.32
CA LEU A 52 -10.06 -3.59 -13.04
C LEU A 52 -10.09 -4.43 -11.77
N TRP A 53 -10.82 -4.01 -10.72
CA TRP A 53 -11.00 -4.81 -9.51
C TRP A 53 -11.85 -6.06 -9.75
N ILE A 54 -12.85 -6.00 -10.63
CA ILE A 54 -13.57 -7.22 -11.07
C ILE A 54 -12.60 -8.17 -11.77
N ALA A 55 -11.81 -7.68 -12.71
CA ALA A 55 -10.79 -8.48 -13.38
C ALA A 55 -9.74 -9.02 -12.40
N PHE A 56 -9.30 -8.21 -11.44
CA PHE A 56 -8.38 -8.60 -10.35
C PHE A 56 -8.91 -9.81 -9.56
N LEU A 57 -10.19 -9.80 -9.18
CA LEU A 57 -10.80 -10.90 -8.46
C LEU A 57 -10.86 -12.17 -9.30
N VAL A 58 -11.23 -12.06 -10.57
CA VAL A 58 -11.23 -13.21 -11.51
C VAL A 58 -9.82 -13.78 -11.65
N VAL A 59 -8.82 -12.92 -11.84
CA VAL A 59 -7.41 -13.31 -11.93
C VAL A 59 -6.93 -13.96 -10.63
N ALA A 60 -7.33 -13.44 -9.47
CA ALA A 60 -7.00 -14.04 -8.18
C ALA A 60 -7.58 -15.45 -8.00
N VAL A 61 -8.82 -15.68 -8.49
CA VAL A 61 -9.43 -17.03 -8.49
C VAL A 61 -8.68 -17.97 -9.43
N ILE A 62 -8.30 -17.52 -10.63
CA ILE A 62 -7.50 -18.33 -11.56
C ILE A 62 -6.13 -18.66 -10.92
N ALA A 63 -5.49 -17.66 -10.30
CA ALA A 63 -4.22 -17.84 -9.61
C ALA A 63 -4.33 -18.82 -8.45
N PHE A 64 -5.44 -18.79 -7.68
CA PHE A 64 -5.71 -19.77 -6.63
C PHE A 64 -5.59 -21.21 -7.14
N PHE A 65 -6.28 -21.54 -8.23
CA PHE A 65 -6.18 -22.87 -8.83
C PHE A 65 -4.80 -23.15 -9.41
N ALA A 66 -4.18 -22.17 -10.08
CA ALA A 66 -2.84 -22.32 -10.61
C ALA A 66 -1.84 -22.67 -9.51
N ILE A 67 -1.85 -21.96 -8.37
CA ILE A 67 -0.95 -22.22 -7.24
C ILE A 67 -1.26 -23.58 -6.61
N LEU A 68 -2.54 -23.94 -6.47
CA LEU A 68 -2.96 -25.22 -5.90
C LEU A 68 -2.37 -26.42 -6.67
N PHE A 69 -2.31 -26.33 -8.01
CA PHE A 69 -1.80 -27.40 -8.84
C PHE A 69 -0.29 -27.29 -9.16
N THR A 70 0.26 -26.09 -9.27
CA THR A 70 1.62 -25.85 -9.77
C THR A 70 2.59 -25.24 -8.74
N GLU A 71 2.10 -24.82 -7.56
CA GLU A 71 2.87 -24.06 -6.54
C GLU A 71 3.43 -22.72 -7.05
N ARG A 72 2.94 -22.24 -8.19
CA ARG A 72 3.42 -21.01 -8.83
C ARG A 72 2.28 -20.08 -9.18
N TYR A 73 2.49 -18.81 -8.94
CA TYR A 73 1.62 -17.76 -9.47
C TYR A 73 2.03 -17.50 -10.93
N PRO A 74 1.15 -17.65 -11.94
CA PRO A 74 1.52 -17.34 -13.32
C PRO A 74 1.98 -15.88 -13.44
N ARG A 75 3.15 -15.65 -14.03
CA ARG A 75 3.81 -14.33 -14.05
C ARG A 75 2.92 -13.22 -14.62
N ALA A 76 2.28 -13.47 -15.75
CA ALA A 76 1.39 -12.49 -16.38
C ALA A 76 0.21 -12.08 -15.49
N LEU A 77 -0.37 -13.04 -14.75
CA LEU A 77 -1.48 -12.78 -13.82
C LEU A 77 -1.00 -12.02 -12.58
N PHE A 78 0.20 -12.33 -12.10
CA PHE A 78 0.85 -11.62 -11.01
C PHE A 78 1.10 -10.16 -11.39
N ASP A 79 1.72 -9.92 -12.55
CA ASP A 79 2.07 -8.57 -13.03
C ASP A 79 0.81 -7.73 -13.28
N PHE A 80 -0.27 -8.33 -13.77
CA PHE A 80 -1.57 -7.67 -13.89
C PHE A 80 -2.13 -7.23 -12.53
N ASN A 81 -2.21 -8.15 -11.57
CA ASN A 81 -2.73 -7.84 -10.23
C ASN A 81 -1.86 -6.80 -9.51
N LEU A 82 -0.54 -6.90 -9.64
CA LEU A 82 0.39 -5.89 -9.13
C LEU A 82 0.13 -4.52 -9.77
N GLY A 83 -0.13 -4.48 -11.07
CA GLY A 83 -0.50 -3.26 -11.79
C GLY A 83 -1.77 -2.60 -11.25
N VAL A 84 -2.81 -3.38 -10.99
CA VAL A 84 -4.06 -2.89 -10.41
C VAL A 84 -3.82 -2.31 -9.01
N LEU A 85 -3.03 -2.98 -8.16
CA LEU A 85 -2.67 -2.48 -6.83
C LEU A 85 -1.83 -1.19 -6.91
N ARG A 86 -0.86 -1.12 -7.85
CA ARG A 86 -0.04 0.08 -8.10
C ARG A 86 -0.90 1.28 -8.47
N TRP A 87 -1.81 1.09 -9.42
CA TRP A 87 -2.70 2.18 -9.85
C TRP A 87 -3.67 2.57 -8.73
N SER A 88 -4.27 1.61 -8.03
CA SER A 88 -5.14 1.86 -6.87
C SER A 88 -4.40 2.67 -5.79
N TRP A 89 -3.13 2.34 -5.51
CA TRP A 89 -2.32 3.07 -4.54
C TRP A 89 -2.06 4.51 -4.98
N ARG A 90 -1.70 4.76 -6.24
CA ARG A 90 -1.49 6.13 -6.77
C ARG A 90 -2.75 6.97 -6.67
N VAL A 91 -3.91 6.42 -7.05
CA VAL A 91 -5.19 7.11 -6.97
C VAL A 91 -5.59 7.37 -5.51
N SER A 92 -5.41 6.42 -4.63
CA SER A 92 -5.64 6.57 -3.19
C SER A 92 -4.73 7.65 -2.60
N TYR A 93 -3.45 7.67 -2.97
CA TYR A 93 -2.47 8.65 -2.53
C TYR A 93 -2.80 10.09 -2.97
N TYR A 94 -3.29 10.25 -4.19
CA TYR A 94 -3.78 11.52 -4.71
C TYR A 94 -5.06 11.99 -4.02
N SER A 95 -6.00 11.06 -3.78
CA SER A 95 -7.31 11.32 -3.19
C SER A 95 -7.31 11.15 -1.66
N TYR A 96 -8.45 10.83 -1.08
CA TYR A 96 -8.63 10.75 0.38
C TYR A 96 -8.00 9.51 1.07
N GLY A 97 -7.11 8.80 0.39
CA GLY A 97 -6.26 7.80 1.03
C GLY A 97 -5.03 8.40 1.72
N ALA A 98 -4.51 9.55 1.21
CA ALA A 98 -3.39 10.23 1.84
C ALA A 98 -3.34 11.74 1.57
N LEU A 99 -3.88 12.24 0.44
CA LEU A 99 -3.76 13.64 -0.03
C LEU A 99 -2.29 14.12 -0.15
N GLY A 100 -1.35 13.20 -0.42
CA GLY A 100 0.09 13.45 -0.35
C GLY A 100 0.69 14.12 -1.58
N THR A 101 -0.08 14.32 -2.66
CA THR A 101 0.37 14.93 -3.91
C THR A 101 -0.76 15.65 -4.63
N ASP A 102 -0.44 16.72 -5.34
CA ASP A 102 -1.37 17.41 -6.25
C ASP A 102 -1.22 16.94 -7.71
N ARG A 103 -0.25 16.08 -7.99
CA ARG A 103 -0.05 15.51 -9.32
C ARG A 103 -1.15 14.51 -9.64
N TYR A 104 -1.85 14.74 -10.75
CA TYR A 104 -2.88 13.82 -11.21
C TYR A 104 -2.26 12.46 -11.59
N PRO A 105 -2.77 11.34 -11.08
CA PRO A 105 -2.18 10.03 -11.35
C PRO A 105 -2.36 9.62 -12.81
N PRO A 106 -1.37 8.98 -13.44
CA PRO A 106 -1.52 8.46 -14.79
C PRO A 106 -2.45 7.23 -14.83
N PHE A 107 -3.13 7.04 -15.97
CA PHE A 107 -3.92 5.84 -16.28
C PHE A 107 -2.97 4.71 -16.73
N SER A 108 -2.26 4.10 -15.80
CA SER A 108 -1.22 3.12 -16.08
C SER A 108 -1.21 1.99 -15.05
N LEU A 109 -1.04 0.74 -15.50
CA LEU A 109 -0.76 -0.42 -14.65
C LEU A 109 0.75 -0.60 -14.39
N GLY A 110 1.57 0.07 -15.19
CA GLY A 110 3.02 -0.03 -15.12
C GLY A 110 3.63 0.62 -13.87
N PRO A 111 4.93 0.36 -13.63
CA PRO A 111 5.70 1.11 -12.68
C PRO A 111 5.89 2.54 -13.18
N GLU A 112 5.70 3.51 -12.28
CA GLU A 112 5.89 4.94 -12.56
C GLU A 112 7.05 5.45 -11.68
N PRO A 113 8.27 5.54 -12.21
CA PRO A 113 9.44 5.90 -11.42
C PRO A 113 9.37 7.30 -10.80
N ASP A 114 8.69 8.23 -11.47
CA ASP A 114 8.55 9.62 -11.02
C ASP A 114 7.37 9.84 -10.07
N SER A 115 6.56 8.79 -9.85
CA SER A 115 5.42 8.87 -8.93
C SER A 115 5.89 9.01 -7.48
N PRO A 116 5.31 9.94 -6.69
CA PRO A 116 5.59 10.04 -5.27
C PRO A 116 5.06 8.84 -4.47
N ALA A 117 4.12 8.08 -5.04
CA ALA A 117 3.53 6.89 -4.45
C ALA A 117 3.87 5.65 -5.28
N ARG A 118 4.71 4.77 -4.73
CA ARG A 118 5.14 3.54 -5.40
C ARG A 118 4.81 2.31 -4.57
N LEU A 119 4.47 1.24 -5.25
CA LEU A 119 4.24 -0.08 -4.68
C LEU A 119 5.01 -1.10 -5.51
N ASP A 120 5.73 -1.96 -4.82
CA ASP A 120 6.34 -3.14 -5.43
C ASP A 120 6.13 -4.38 -4.57
N ILE A 121 5.97 -5.53 -5.22
CA ILE A 121 5.80 -6.81 -4.55
C ILE A 121 6.78 -7.78 -5.20
N ALA A 122 7.69 -8.34 -4.39
CA ALA A 122 8.63 -9.33 -4.85
C ALA A 122 7.87 -10.55 -5.38
N TYR A 123 8.19 -10.97 -6.60
CA TYR A 123 7.58 -12.16 -7.18
C TYR A 123 8.04 -13.41 -6.43
N PRO A 124 7.12 -14.21 -5.87
CA PRO A 124 7.47 -15.43 -5.18
C PRO A 124 7.84 -16.54 -6.16
N GLU A 125 9.00 -17.17 -5.99
CA GLU A 125 9.41 -18.30 -6.82
C GLU A 125 8.53 -19.53 -6.60
N GLN A 126 8.10 -19.74 -5.34
CA GLN A 126 7.21 -20.81 -4.93
C GLN A 126 6.23 -20.32 -3.88
N LEU A 127 5.02 -20.88 -3.90
CA LEU A 127 3.95 -20.62 -2.95
C LEU A 127 3.44 -21.96 -2.38
N SER A 128 3.08 -21.94 -1.10
CA SER A 128 2.63 -23.13 -0.40
C SER A 128 1.17 -23.47 -0.76
N ARG A 129 0.92 -24.70 -1.25
CA ARG A 129 -0.44 -25.21 -1.55
C ARG A 129 -1.35 -25.21 -0.32
N SER A 130 -0.84 -25.62 0.83
CA SER A 130 -1.63 -25.64 2.06
C SER A 130 -2.01 -24.24 2.53
N MET A 131 -1.11 -23.28 2.37
CA MET A 131 -1.36 -21.89 2.74
C MET A 131 -2.45 -21.25 1.85
N VAL A 132 -2.51 -21.58 0.57
CA VAL A 132 -3.52 -21.08 -0.36
C VAL A 132 -4.94 -21.41 0.10
N LEU A 133 -5.16 -22.60 0.68
CA LEU A 133 -6.49 -23.03 1.14
C LEU A 133 -6.99 -22.30 2.37
N VAL A 134 -6.08 -21.80 3.24
CA VAL A 134 -6.45 -21.25 4.55
C VAL A 134 -6.23 -19.74 4.65
N LYS A 135 -5.29 -19.21 3.88
CA LYS A 135 -4.75 -17.87 4.02
C LYS A 135 -5.79 -16.77 3.78
N TRP A 136 -6.54 -16.87 2.71
CA TRP A 136 -7.42 -15.79 2.25
C TRP A 136 -8.69 -15.64 3.11
N TRP A 137 -9.16 -16.69 3.78
CA TRP A 137 -10.36 -16.63 4.60
C TRP A 137 -10.06 -16.78 6.09
N LEU A 138 -9.24 -17.74 6.53
CA LEU A 138 -9.02 -17.98 7.95
C LEU A 138 -7.92 -17.05 8.53
N LEU A 139 -6.73 -17.05 7.92
CA LEU A 139 -5.62 -16.26 8.44
C LEU A 139 -5.78 -14.74 8.19
N ALA A 140 -6.61 -14.35 7.22
CA ALA A 140 -6.90 -12.96 6.93
C ALA A 140 -8.06 -12.38 7.76
N ILE A 141 -8.86 -13.19 8.47
CA ILE A 141 -10.00 -12.70 9.28
C ILE A 141 -9.61 -11.54 10.21
N PRO A 142 -8.56 -11.66 11.08
CA PRO A 142 -8.22 -10.57 12.00
C PRO A 142 -7.82 -9.29 11.24
N HIS A 143 -7.21 -9.44 10.06
CA HIS A 143 -6.85 -8.33 9.20
C HIS A 143 -8.08 -7.68 8.56
N TYR A 144 -9.07 -8.47 8.14
CA TYR A 144 -10.31 -7.94 7.56
C TYR A 144 -11.13 -7.12 8.56
N LEU A 145 -11.14 -7.49 9.84
CA LEU A 145 -11.80 -6.70 10.88
C LEU A 145 -11.15 -5.33 11.03
N VAL A 146 -9.81 -5.29 11.15
CA VAL A 146 -9.08 -4.03 11.26
C VAL A 146 -9.16 -3.24 9.95
N LEU A 147 -9.03 -3.91 8.81
CA LEU A 147 -9.17 -3.29 7.49
C LEU A 147 -10.54 -2.63 7.32
N GLY A 148 -11.61 -3.30 7.74
CA GLY A 148 -12.96 -2.76 7.74
C GLY A 148 -13.07 -1.45 8.52
N PHE A 149 -12.44 -1.36 9.69
CA PHE A 149 -12.37 -0.13 10.48
C PHE A 149 -11.53 0.96 9.79
N LEU A 150 -10.37 0.60 9.23
CA LEU A 150 -9.45 1.57 8.60
C LEU A 150 -10.00 2.15 7.30
N THR A 151 -10.65 1.32 6.48
CA THR A 151 -11.14 1.72 5.14
C THR A 151 -12.64 2.02 5.09
N GLY A 152 -13.37 1.79 6.19
CA GLY A 152 -14.82 2.00 6.27
C GLY A 152 -15.68 0.77 5.98
N GLY A 153 -15.07 -0.38 5.65
CA GLY A 153 -15.75 -1.68 5.50
C GLY A 153 -16.88 -1.72 4.47
N ALA A 154 -17.74 -2.75 4.60
CA ALA A 154 -18.92 -2.96 3.73
C ALA A 154 -20.03 -1.90 3.92
N ARG A 155 -19.97 -1.08 4.96
CA ARG A 155 -20.85 0.07 5.19
C ARG A 155 -20.34 1.36 4.56
N ALA A 156 -19.24 1.30 3.83
CA ALA A 156 -18.71 2.38 3.00
C ALA A 156 -19.63 2.67 1.80
N GLY A 157 -20.94 2.76 2.05
CA GLY A 157 -21.85 3.41 1.15
C GLY A 157 -21.46 4.88 1.03
N TRP A 158 -21.70 5.49 -0.07
CA TRP A 158 -21.60 6.89 -0.50
C TRP A 158 -20.77 7.90 0.35
N TRP A 159 -20.63 7.69 1.68
CA TRP A 159 -19.85 8.48 2.65
C TRP A 159 -18.83 7.63 3.41
N GLY A 160 -18.48 6.46 2.90
CA GLY A 160 -17.67 5.47 3.57
C GLY A 160 -16.20 5.84 3.77
N GLY A 161 -15.97 6.86 4.55
CA GLY A 161 -14.65 7.20 5.05
C GLY A 161 -14.31 6.37 6.29
N GLY A 162 -13.42 5.39 6.17
CA GLY A 162 -12.78 4.80 7.33
C GLY A 162 -11.82 5.77 8.00
N LEU A 163 -11.12 5.27 9.02
CA LEU A 163 -10.15 6.07 9.77
C LEU A 163 -9.13 6.77 8.86
N ILE A 164 -8.64 6.08 7.81
CA ILE A 164 -7.67 6.66 6.86
C ILE A 164 -8.24 7.90 6.18
N SER A 165 -9.47 7.84 5.68
CA SER A 165 -10.09 8.99 5.00
C SER A 165 -10.37 10.14 5.98
N LEU A 166 -10.75 9.83 7.22
CA LEU A 166 -10.92 10.84 8.26
C LEU A 166 -9.60 11.58 8.54
N LEU A 167 -8.50 10.83 8.71
CA LEU A 167 -7.18 11.42 8.92
C LEU A 167 -6.72 12.25 7.72
N ALA A 168 -7.01 11.80 6.49
CA ALA A 168 -6.71 12.56 5.27
C ALA A 168 -7.52 13.87 5.20
N VAL A 169 -8.79 13.86 5.61
CA VAL A 169 -9.61 15.10 5.69
C VAL A 169 -9.03 16.05 6.73
N ILE A 170 -8.63 15.56 7.91
CA ILE A 170 -7.96 16.38 8.94
C ILE A 170 -6.68 17.00 8.37
N ALA A 171 -5.89 16.22 7.62
CA ALA A 171 -4.71 16.75 6.93
C ALA A 171 -5.05 17.81 5.89
N GLY A 172 -6.14 17.62 5.12
CA GLY A 172 -6.64 18.63 4.18
C GLY A 172 -6.98 19.94 4.86
N PHE A 173 -7.66 19.90 6.00
CA PHE A 173 -7.90 21.10 6.81
C PHE A 173 -6.60 21.72 7.31
N ALA A 174 -5.65 20.92 7.81
CA ALA A 174 -4.36 21.42 8.24
C ALA A 174 -3.64 22.18 7.10
N VAL A 175 -3.59 21.60 5.91
CA VAL A 175 -3.01 22.25 4.72
C VAL A 175 -3.75 23.53 4.35
N ALA A 176 -5.10 23.54 4.40
CA ALA A 176 -5.91 24.72 4.07
C ALA A 176 -5.60 25.91 4.98
N PHE A 177 -5.41 25.67 6.28
CA PHE A 177 -5.20 26.76 7.25
C PHE A 177 -3.72 27.06 7.52
N THR A 178 -2.82 26.08 7.44
CA THR A 178 -1.40 26.23 7.82
C THR A 178 -0.43 26.15 6.66
N GLU A 179 -0.90 25.80 5.45
CA GLU A 179 -0.08 25.54 4.24
C GLU A 179 0.90 24.36 4.43
N ARG A 180 0.76 23.62 5.51
CA ARG A 180 1.67 22.53 5.86
C ARG A 180 0.90 21.26 6.16
N TYR A 181 1.38 20.16 5.62
CA TYR A 181 0.93 18.83 6.02
C TYR A 181 1.72 18.41 7.27
N PRO A 182 1.08 18.14 8.41
CA PRO A 182 1.79 17.67 9.61
C PRO A 182 2.50 16.34 9.33
N THR A 183 3.83 16.29 9.51
CA THR A 183 4.64 15.11 9.15
C THR A 183 4.23 13.86 9.90
N GLY A 184 3.97 13.97 11.21
CA GLY A 184 3.50 12.82 12.01
C GLY A 184 2.15 12.26 11.54
N LEU A 185 1.24 13.12 11.06
CA LEU A 185 -0.03 12.69 10.48
C LEU A 185 0.18 12.01 9.12
N PHE A 186 1.10 12.53 8.30
CA PHE A 186 1.49 11.93 7.03
C PHE A 186 2.08 10.52 7.24
N ASP A 187 3.04 10.40 8.15
CA ASP A 187 3.69 9.12 8.47
C ASP A 187 2.67 8.08 8.96
N LEU A 188 1.73 8.50 9.81
CA LEU A 188 0.64 7.63 10.28
C LEU A 188 -0.24 7.16 9.11
N VAL A 189 -0.73 8.08 8.28
CA VAL A 189 -1.59 7.75 7.13
C VAL A 189 -0.88 6.83 6.15
N VAL A 190 0.39 7.10 5.83
CA VAL A 190 1.20 6.23 4.98
C VAL A 190 1.43 4.86 5.62
N GLY A 191 1.71 4.81 6.92
CA GLY A 191 1.86 3.57 7.68
C GLY A 191 0.61 2.69 7.63
N LEU A 192 -0.57 3.27 7.84
CA LEU A 192 -1.85 2.57 7.73
C LEU A 192 -2.08 2.03 6.31
N ASN A 193 -1.81 2.82 5.28
CA ASN A 193 -1.91 2.37 3.89
C ASN A 193 -0.90 1.26 3.55
N ARG A 194 0.33 1.32 4.08
CA ARG A 194 1.32 0.23 3.95
C ARG A 194 0.76 -1.08 4.48
N TRP A 195 0.16 -1.03 5.67
CA TRP A 195 -0.44 -2.22 6.25
C TRP A 195 -1.61 -2.75 5.42
N VAL A 196 -2.50 -1.86 4.94
CA VAL A 196 -3.61 -2.21 4.03
C VAL A 196 -3.10 -2.93 2.77
N LEU A 197 -2.05 -2.39 2.13
CA LEU A 197 -1.48 -2.96 0.90
C LEU A 197 -0.79 -4.32 1.15
N ARG A 198 -0.14 -4.50 2.31
CA ARG A 198 0.41 -5.80 2.71
C ARG A 198 -0.69 -6.85 2.87
N VAL A 199 -1.80 -6.47 3.53
CA VAL A 199 -2.95 -7.36 3.68
C VAL A 199 -3.57 -7.68 2.32
N ALA A 200 -3.70 -6.70 1.42
CA ALA A 200 -4.21 -6.91 0.07
C ALA A 200 -3.33 -7.89 -0.73
N ALA A 201 -2.01 -7.72 -0.70
CA ALA A 201 -1.07 -8.64 -1.35
C ALA A 201 -1.14 -10.06 -0.78
N TYR A 202 -1.26 -10.19 0.54
CA TYR A 202 -1.40 -11.47 1.23
C TYR A 202 -2.73 -12.16 0.89
N ALA A 203 -3.84 -11.43 0.96
CA ALA A 203 -5.18 -11.96 0.67
C ALA A 203 -5.36 -12.34 -0.81
N SER A 204 -4.68 -11.63 -1.73
CA SER A 204 -4.68 -11.95 -3.16
C SER A 204 -3.62 -12.99 -3.58
N LEU A 205 -3.05 -13.69 -2.60
CA LEU A 205 -2.12 -14.82 -2.80
C LEU A 205 -0.78 -14.44 -3.45
N MET A 206 -0.42 -13.14 -3.48
CA MET A 206 0.82 -12.67 -4.09
C MET A 206 2.06 -12.93 -3.24
N THR A 207 1.91 -13.26 -1.95
CA THR A 207 3.01 -13.58 -1.03
C THR A 207 2.53 -14.51 0.07
N ASP A 208 3.41 -15.37 0.58
CA ASP A 208 3.14 -16.21 1.76
C ASP A 208 3.57 -15.53 3.08
N ALA A 209 4.26 -14.39 2.99
CA ALA A 209 4.67 -13.65 4.18
C ALA A 209 3.46 -13.04 4.89
N TYR A 210 3.21 -13.48 6.13
CA TYR A 210 2.12 -12.96 6.95
C TYR A 210 2.31 -11.45 7.23
N PRO A 211 1.29 -10.61 7.01
CA PRO A 211 1.41 -9.19 7.22
C PRO A 211 1.65 -8.86 8.69
N PRO A 212 2.81 -8.29 9.06
CA PRO A 212 3.06 -7.90 10.44
C PRO A 212 2.18 -6.72 10.83
N PHE A 213 1.72 -6.69 12.09
CA PHE A 213 0.98 -5.57 12.66
C PHE A 213 1.93 -4.41 13.00
N ARG A 214 2.54 -3.82 11.98
CA ARG A 214 3.43 -2.65 12.10
C ARG A 214 3.23 -1.70 10.94
N LEU A 215 3.45 -0.41 11.19
CA LEU A 215 3.21 0.67 10.23
C LEU A 215 4.47 1.05 9.45
N ASP A 216 5.67 0.70 9.97
CA ASP A 216 6.93 0.93 9.29
C ASP A 216 7.18 -0.02 8.11
N GLN A 217 8.18 0.29 7.27
CA GLN A 217 8.52 -0.55 6.11
C GLN A 217 9.22 -1.86 6.51
N GLY A 218 9.85 -1.90 7.69
CA GLY A 218 10.70 -3.01 8.13
C GLY A 218 12.04 -3.06 7.39
N GLY A 219 13.12 -2.99 8.13
CA GLY A 219 14.48 -2.76 7.64
C GLY A 219 14.90 -1.31 7.90
N ALA A 220 16.15 -0.95 7.59
CA ALA A 220 16.59 0.43 7.66
C ALA A 220 15.73 1.27 6.70
N GLU A 221 14.95 2.20 7.23
CA GLU A 221 14.24 3.19 6.41
C GLU A 221 15.31 4.01 5.68
N PRO A 222 15.21 4.22 4.35
CA PRO A 222 16.17 5.07 3.65
C PRO A 222 16.21 6.43 4.33
N ASP A 223 17.41 6.95 4.60
CA ASP A 223 17.64 8.20 5.31
C ASP A 223 16.70 9.29 4.78
N ARG A 224 15.91 9.85 5.68
CA ARG A 224 15.03 10.98 5.40
C ARG A 224 15.92 12.17 5.08
N PRO A 225 15.81 12.84 3.92
CA PRO A 225 16.58 14.06 3.71
C PRO A 225 16.21 15.04 4.81
N THR A 226 17.19 15.35 5.66
CA THR A 226 17.11 16.41 6.66
C THR A 226 17.08 17.74 5.89
N GLY A 227 15.89 18.31 5.73
CA GLY A 227 15.66 19.65 5.19
C GLY A 227 15.50 20.66 6.30
#